data_93f69546deaecea67870e3d475f90f2b
#
_entry.id   93f69546deaecea67870e3d475f90f2b
#
_cell.length_a   1.000
_cell.length_b   1.000
_cell.length_c   1.000
_cell.angle_alpha   90.00
_cell.angle_beta   90.00
_cell.angle_gamma   90.00
#
_symmetry.space_group_name_H-M   'P 1'
#
loop_
_entity.id
_entity.type
_entity.pdbx_description
1 polymer ?
#
loop_
_entity_poly.entity_id
_entity_poly.type
_entity_poly.pdbx_seq_one_letter_code
_entity_poly.pdbx_strand_id
1 'polypeptide(L)'
;MAGCAAALAARLACAQAPVPTSYSGPWRGVEPPEGWTFSGLGVDPDPGYDGTHTAAKLDDAGDFISVHYAGAAGAVSYWIKGLTFISGGVFRVEQSGDGADWTALAVHTNLPAEAERRTLYPAPSARYLRFLYAERVTGNVGLDGISVAAFVWPQIGSVGVAGGLATLVVPESMPGRTYWLEHADALTNQPVIWTPDYAAAGSAAPLVFTNALPTNAPKRFYRVRDATP
;
A
#
# COMPACT_ATOMS: atom_id res chain seq x y z
N MET A 1 26.69 3.35 -12.36
CA MET A 1 25.34 3.75 -11.94
C MET A 1 25.27 3.58 -10.43
N ALA A 2 25.23 4.67 -9.68
CA ALA A 2 25.13 4.63 -8.23
C ALA A 2 23.66 4.52 -7.87
N GLY A 3 23.22 3.29 -7.51
CA GLY A 3 21.95 3.13 -6.84
C GLY A 3 21.94 3.90 -5.53
N CYS A 4 20.78 4.33 -5.04
CA CYS A 4 20.58 4.93 -3.73
C CYS A 4 20.91 3.97 -2.57
N ALA A 5 22.02 3.26 -2.64
CA ALA A 5 22.51 2.34 -1.63
C ALA A 5 23.86 2.84 -1.13
N ALA A 6 23.84 3.26 0.14
CA ALA A 6 24.95 3.34 1.09
C ALA A 6 26.22 4.09 0.61
N ALA A 7 26.27 5.39 0.87
CA ALA A 7 27.49 6.05 1.30
C ALA A 7 27.14 6.96 2.48
N LEU A 8 27.80 6.71 3.59
CA LEU A 8 27.80 7.58 4.77
C LEU A 8 28.28 8.99 4.34
N ALA A 9 27.55 10.02 4.75
CA ALA A 9 27.81 11.44 4.57
C ALA A 9 27.52 12.05 3.19
N ALA A 10 26.30 12.11 2.86
CA ALA A 10 25.48 13.19 2.28
C ALA A 10 24.15 12.51 1.95
N ARG A 11 23.10 12.76 2.68
CA ARG A 11 21.74 12.44 2.24
C ARG A 11 21.46 13.31 1.01
N LEU A 12 21.93 12.88 -0.16
CA LEU A 12 21.21 13.20 -1.36
C LEU A 12 19.83 12.62 -1.15
N ALA A 13 18.85 13.50 -0.97
CA ALA A 13 17.47 13.08 -0.93
C ALA A 13 17.21 12.33 -2.23
N CYS A 14 17.12 10.99 -2.17
CA CYS A 14 16.68 10.23 -3.34
C CYS A 14 15.33 10.79 -3.74
N ALA A 15 15.17 11.10 -5.01
CA ALA A 15 13.92 11.57 -5.55
C ALA A 15 12.78 10.63 -5.16
N GLN A 16 11.64 11.20 -4.80
CA GLN A 16 10.45 10.47 -4.35
C GLN A 16 9.34 10.64 -5.37
N ALA A 17 8.75 9.53 -5.80
CA ALA A 17 7.53 9.60 -6.58
C ALA A 17 6.40 10.25 -5.76
N PRO A 18 5.64 11.19 -6.31
CA PRO A 18 4.42 11.65 -5.65
C PRO A 18 3.41 10.48 -5.57
N VAL A 19 2.59 10.41 -4.51
CA VAL A 19 1.46 9.49 -4.50
C VAL A 19 0.16 10.26 -4.80
N PRO A 20 -0.75 9.75 -5.65
CA PRO A 20 -0.66 8.45 -6.33
C PRO A 20 0.41 8.43 -7.42
N THR A 21 1.02 7.26 -7.62
CA THR A 21 1.96 7.00 -8.71
C THR A 21 1.67 5.65 -9.35
N SER A 22 1.96 5.52 -10.65
CA SER A 22 1.79 4.26 -11.37
C SER A 22 2.78 4.15 -12.52
N TYR A 23 3.09 2.92 -12.88
CA TYR A 23 3.93 2.63 -14.04
C TYR A 23 3.56 1.30 -14.69
N SER A 24 3.40 1.32 -16.02
CA SER A 24 3.03 0.16 -16.84
C SER A 24 3.99 -0.06 -18.00
N GLY A 25 5.19 0.51 -17.93
CA GLY A 25 6.20 0.41 -18.98
C GLY A 25 6.37 1.67 -19.82
N PRO A 26 7.32 1.68 -20.76
CA PRO A 26 8.21 0.57 -21.11
C PRO A 26 9.25 0.25 -20.01
N TRP A 27 9.57 -1.04 -19.83
CA TRP A 27 10.38 -1.52 -18.71
C TRP A 27 11.89 -1.60 -19.00
N ARG A 28 12.28 -1.45 -20.26
CA ARG A 28 13.67 -1.59 -20.69
C ARG A 28 14.05 -0.52 -21.70
N GLY A 29 15.31 -0.07 -21.63
CA GLY A 29 15.84 0.92 -22.56
C GLY A 29 15.36 2.35 -22.32
N VAL A 30 14.76 2.60 -21.14
CA VAL A 30 14.26 3.91 -20.71
C VAL A 30 14.82 4.25 -19.34
N GLU A 31 14.89 5.54 -19.04
CA GLU A 31 15.14 6.03 -17.68
C GLU A 31 13.88 5.77 -16.84
N PRO A 32 14.00 5.12 -15.67
CA PRO A 32 12.88 4.96 -14.77
C PRO A 32 12.29 6.33 -14.35
N PRO A 33 10.98 6.44 -14.15
CA PRO A 33 10.39 7.66 -13.61
C PRO A 33 10.98 8.03 -12.24
N GLU A 34 10.78 9.28 -11.84
CA GLU A 34 11.22 9.78 -10.54
C GLU A 34 10.73 8.87 -9.40
N GLY A 35 11.64 8.49 -8.51
CA GLY A 35 11.38 7.58 -7.41
C GLY A 35 11.36 6.09 -7.78
N TRP A 36 11.40 5.72 -9.06
CA TRP A 36 11.42 4.33 -9.50
C TRP A 36 12.84 3.85 -9.78
N THR A 37 13.08 2.58 -9.55
CA THR A 37 14.34 1.91 -9.86
C THR A 37 14.06 0.52 -10.42
N PHE A 38 14.72 0.19 -11.53
CA PHE A 38 14.64 -1.11 -12.19
C PHE A 38 16.01 -1.77 -12.20
N SER A 39 16.07 -3.06 -11.95
CA SER A 39 17.31 -3.83 -11.99
C SER A 39 17.04 -5.19 -12.63
N GLY A 40 17.89 -5.56 -13.60
CA GLY A 40 17.88 -6.88 -14.22
C GLY A 40 16.75 -7.17 -15.20
N LEU A 41 15.83 -6.22 -15.44
CA LEU A 41 14.59 -6.50 -16.16
C LEU A 41 14.78 -6.90 -17.62
N GLY A 42 14.15 -8.00 -18.01
CA GLY A 42 13.80 -8.33 -19.37
C GLY A 42 12.43 -7.73 -19.76
N VAL A 43 12.01 -8.01 -20.99
CA VAL A 43 10.68 -7.68 -21.50
C VAL A 43 9.96 -8.98 -21.84
N ASP A 44 8.74 -9.14 -21.35
CA ASP A 44 7.86 -10.22 -21.78
C ASP A 44 7.45 -9.95 -23.22
N PRO A 45 7.57 -10.93 -24.12
CA PRO A 45 7.12 -10.78 -25.51
C PRO A 45 5.60 -10.65 -25.63
N ASP A 46 4.84 -11.06 -24.63
CA ASP A 46 3.39 -10.94 -24.63
C ASP A 46 2.95 -9.48 -24.48
N PRO A 47 1.77 -9.08 -24.97
CA PRO A 47 1.16 -7.80 -24.67
C PRO A 47 1.06 -7.59 -23.16
N GLY A 48 1.15 -6.34 -22.73
CA GLY A 48 1.00 -5.98 -21.32
C GLY A 48 -0.31 -6.48 -20.72
N TYR A 49 -0.28 -6.80 -19.45
CA TYR A 49 -1.42 -7.38 -18.74
C TYR A 49 -2.52 -6.36 -18.45
N ASP A 50 -2.17 -5.09 -18.47
CA ASP A 50 -3.12 -3.98 -18.37
C ASP A 50 -3.60 -3.46 -19.73
N GLY A 51 -3.10 -4.05 -20.83
CA GLY A 51 -3.45 -3.69 -22.20
C GLY A 51 -2.66 -2.51 -22.78
N THR A 52 -1.62 -2.02 -22.12
CA THR A 52 -0.85 -0.85 -22.57
C THR A 52 0.47 -1.22 -23.25
N HIS A 53 1.50 -1.51 -22.47
CA HIS A 53 2.84 -1.86 -22.94
C HIS A 53 3.13 -3.34 -22.67
N THR A 54 4.28 -3.84 -23.11
CA THR A 54 4.74 -5.19 -22.74
C THR A 54 5.06 -5.22 -21.25
N ALA A 55 4.76 -6.36 -20.60
CA ALA A 55 5.07 -6.55 -19.17
C ALA A 55 6.58 -6.61 -18.89
N ALA A 56 6.97 -6.24 -17.69
CA ALA A 56 8.32 -6.50 -17.19
C ALA A 56 8.52 -7.99 -16.96
N LYS A 57 9.69 -8.51 -17.34
CA LYS A 57 10.11 -9.87 -17.05
C LYS A 57 11.27 -9.84 -16.05
N LEU A 58 11.08 -10.46 -14.89
CA LEU A 58 12.15 -10.75 -13.95
C LEU A 58 12.60 -12.18 -14.26
N ASP A 59 13.81 -12.34 -14.77
CA ASP A 59 14.31 -13.60 -15.28
C ASP A 59 15.58 -14.12 -14.57
N ASP A 60 16.11 -13.35 -13.62
CA ASP A 60 17.18 -13.79 -12.73
C ASP A 60 16.88 -13.50 -11.26
N ALA A 61 17.48 -14.31 -10.38
CA ALA A 61 17.42 -14.03 -8.94
C ALA A 61 18.12 -12.71 -8.63
N GLY A 62 17.43 -11.84 -7.90
CA GLY A 62 17.89 -10.49 -7.60
C GLY A 62 17.33 -9.42 -8.53
N ASP A 63 16.63 -9.77 -9.58
CA ASP A 63 15.88 -8.80 -10.38
C ASP A 63 14.78 -8.14 -9.58
N PHE A 64 14.63 -6.84 -9.72
CA PHE A 64 13.61 -6.11 -8.97
C PHE A 64 13.09 -4.85 -9.67
N ILE A 65 11.91 -4.45 -9.25
CA ILE A 65 11.34 -3.12 -9.45
C ILE A 65 11.15 -2.53 -8.05
N SER A 66 11.60 -1.31 -7.82
CA SER A 66 11.29 -0.61 -6.57
C SER A 66 10.75 0.79 -6.83
N VAL A 67 9.97 1.28 -5.86
CA VAL A 67 9.48 2.66 -5.86
C VAL A 67 9.69 3.27 -4.48
N HIS A 68 10.31 4.45 -4.46
CA HIS A 68 10.45 5.34 -3.31
C HIS A 68 9.40 6.44 -3.45
N TYR A 69 8.48 6.56 -2.52
CA TYR A 69 7.35 7.49 -2.61
C TYR A 69 7.21 8.40 -1.40
N ALA A 70 6.64 9.59 -1.64
CA ALA A 70 6.40 10.58 -0.60
C ALA A 70 5.09 10.30 0.15
N GLY A 71 5.10 10.43 1.48
CA GLY A 71 3.90 10.28 2.32
C GLY A 71 3.49 8.84 2.58
N ALA A 72 2.27 8.63 3.06
CA ALA A 72 1.70 7.32 3.30
C ALA A 72 1.02 6.79 2.04
N ALA A 73 1.27 5.53 1.72
CA ALA A 73 0.58 4.84 0.63
C ALA A 73 -0.76 4.27 1.11
N GLY A 74 -1.72 4.27 0.21
CA GLY A 74 -2.95 3.52 0.31
C GLY A 74 -2.78 2.09 -0.23
N ALA A 75 -3.67 1.67 -1.13
CA ALA A 75 -3.56 0.38 -1.80
C ALA A 75 -2.42 0.38 -2.82
N VAL A 76 -1.70 -0.74 -2.89
CA VAL A 76 -0.75 -1.05 -3.96
C VAL A 76 -1.35 -2.14 -4.81
N SER A 77 -1.52 -1.92 -6.10
CA SER A 77 -2.01 -2.93 -7.03
C SER A 77 -1.02 -3.18 -8.16
N TYR A 78 -0.99 -4.41 -8.66
CA TYR A 78 -0.12 -4.84 -9.74
C TYR A 78 -0.69 -6.07 -10.42
N TRP A 79 -0.33 -6.29 -11.68
CA TRP A 79 -0.58 -7.53 -12.37
C TRP A 79 0.64 -8.44 -12.25
N ILE A 80 0.40 -9.74 -12.06
CA ILE A 80 1.44 -10.76 -11.92
C ILE A 80 1.07 -12.03 -12.68
N LYS A 81 2.09 -12.65 -13.32
CA LYS A 81 1.98 -13.90 -14.03
C LYS A 81 3.26 -14.73 -13.86
N GLY A 82 3.12 -16.02 -13.74
CA GLY A 82 4.23 -16.96 -13.80
C GLY A 82 4.53 -17.33 -15.26
N LEU A 83 5.71 -16.96 -15.74
CA LEU A 83 6.19 -17.32 -17.08
C LEU A 83 7.00 -18.62 -16.96
N THR A 84 6.33 -19.77 -17.10
CA THR A 84 6.89 -21.11 -16.82
C THR A 84 7.48 -21.23 -15.40
N PHE A 85 6.95 -20.45 -14.47
CA PHE A 85 7.35 -20.46 -13.07
C PHE A 85 6.95 -21.80 -12.43
N ILE A 86 7.93 -22.54 -11.93
CA ILE A 86 7.72 -23.82 -11.24
C ILE A 86 7.86 -23.60 -9.74
N SER A 87 7.12 -24.39 -8.96
CA SER A 87 7.19 -24.34 -7.48
C SER A 87 8.64 -24.46 -6.97
N GLY A 88 8.97 -23.64 -5.96
CA GLY A 88 10.29 -23.57 -5.35
C GLY A 88 11.02 -22.25 -5.62
N GLY A 89 10.62 -21.47 -6.63
CA GLY A 89 11.05 -20.08 -6.74
C GLY A 89 10.36 -19.20 -5.69
N VAL A 90 10.93 -18.07 -5.36
CA VAL A 90 10.36 -17.11 -4.41
C VAL A 90 10.33 -15.71 -5.02
N PHE A 91 9.14 -15.20 -5.19
CA PHE A 91 8.90 -13.79 -5.50
C PHE A 91 8.34 -13.09 -4.28
N ARG A 92 8.87 -11.93 -3.95
CA ARG A 92 8.45 -11.12 -2.79
C ARG A 92 8.00 -9.75 -3.20
N VAL A 93 6.95 -9.26 -2.54
CA VAL A 93 6.66 -7.83 -2.47
C VAL A 93 7.05 -7.40 -1.07
N GLU A 94 7.95 -6.45 -0.97
CA GLU A 94 8.53 -6.01 0.29
C GLU A 94 8.29 -4.51 0.48
N GLN A 95 8.26 -4.09 1.72
CA GLN A 95 8.13 -2.69 2.12
C GLN A 95 9.26 -2.29 3.06
N SER A 96 9.60 -1.02 3.06
CA SER A 96 10.59 -0.45 3.97
C SER A 96 10.25 1.01 4.31
N GLY A 97 10.62 1.46 5.51
CA GLY A 97 10.52 2.86 5.92
C GLY A 97 11.72 3.69 5.47
N ASP A 98 12.89 3.07 5.28
CA ASP A 98 14.17 3.73 5.06
C ASP A 98 14.94 3.25 3.81
N GLY A 99 14.45 2.21 3.13
CA GLY A 99 15.07 1.59 1.96
C GLY A 99 16.24 0.65 2.30
N ALA A 100 16.51 0.40 3.59
CA ALA A 100 17.56 -0.49 4.07
C ALA A 100 16.97 -1.74 4.73
N ASP A 101 16.06 -1.56 5.68
CA ASP A 101 15.40 -2.64 6.38
C ASP A 101 14.08 -3.02 5.67
N TRP A 102 14.04 -4.24 5.12
CA TRP A 102 12.93 -4.70 4.32
C TRP A 102 12.11 -5.76 5.04
N THR A 103 10.80 -5.61 5.01
CA THR A 103 9.83 -6.59 5.51
C THR A 103 8.92 -7.07 4.39
N ALA A 104 8.64 -8.38 4.37
CA ALA A 104 7.77 -8.94 3.36
C ALA A 104 6.33 -8.47 3.58
N LEU A 105 5.72 -7.89 2.54
CA LEU A 105 4.30 -7.58 2.45
C LEU A 105 3.52 -8.76 1.84
N ALA A 106 4.15 -9.46 0.89
CA ALA A 106 3.68 -10.72 0.34
C ALA A 106 4.84 -11.61 -0.10
N VAL A 107 4.65 -12.92 0.00
CA VAL A 107 5.60 -13.94 -0.49
C VAL A 107 4.83 -14.91 -1.38
N HIS A 108 5.32 -15.09 -2.60
CA HIS A 108 4.73 -15.99 -3.58
C HIS A 108 5.72 -17.10 -3.92
N THR A 109 5.36 -18.32 -3.60
CA THR A 109 6.09 -19.56 -3.97
C THR A 109 5.41 -20.30 -5.10
N ASN A 110 4.25 -19.81 -5.53
CA ASN A 110 3.50 -20.22 -6.70
C ASN A 110 2.89 -19.00 -7.35
N LEU A 111 2.92 -18.93 -8.67
CA LEU A 111 2.37 -17.82 -9.45
C LEU A 111 1.27 -18.30 -10.39
N PRO A 112 0.27 -17.45 -10.66
CA PRO A 112 -0.79 -17.79 -11.60
C PRO A 112 -0.24 -17.98 -13.02
N ALA A 113 -0.76 -18.95 -13.76
CA ALA A 113 -0.40 -19.16 -15.16
C ALA A 113 -0.97 -18.07 -16.08
N GLU A 114 -2.10 -17.49 -15.70
CA GLU A 114 -2.69 -16.33 -16.34
C GLU A 114 -2.45 -15.08 -15.52
N ALA A 115 -2.43 -13.92 -16.17
CA ALA A 115 -2.21 -12.66 -15.47
C ALA A 115 -3.34 -12.38 -14.47
N GLU A 116 -2.99 -12.15 -13.21
CA GLU A 116 -3.92 -11.78 -12.16
C GLU A 116 -3.55 -10.44 -11.53
N ARG A 117 -4.56 -9.63 -11.23
CA ARG A 117 -4.35 -8.41 -10.47
C ARG A 117 -4.32 -8.71 -8.98
N ARG A 118 -3.32 -8.20 -8.30
CA ARG A 118 -3.16 -8.29 -6.84
C ARG A 118 -3.25 -6.91 -6.22
N THR A 119 -3.71 -6.87 -4.96
CA THR A 119 -3.78 -5.64 -4.17
C THR A 119 -3.22 -5.92 -2.77
N LEU A 120 -2.33 -5.04 -2.32
CA LEU A 120 -1.70 -5.09 -0.99
C LEU A 120 -1.85 -3.73 -0.32
N TYR A 121 -1.67 -3.70 1.00
CA TYR A 121 -1.80 -2.49 1.80
C TYR A 121 -0.53 -2.30 2.65
N PRO A 122 0.40 -1.43 2.23
CA PRO A 122 1.61 -1.17 2.98
C PRO A 122 1.34 -0.55 4.35
N ALA A 123 2.27 -0.72 5.28
CA ALA A 123 2.25 -0.02 6.55
C ALA A 123 2.29 1.50 6.34
N PRO A 124 1.66 2.33 7.20
CA PRO A 124 1.67 3.78 7.07
C PRO A 124 3.06 4.41 7.11
N SER A 125 3.99 3.75 7.79
CA SER A 125 5.41 4.14 7.89
C SER A 125 6.25 3.77 6.67
N ALA A 126 5.75 2.89 5.78
CA ALA A 126 6.46 2.52 4.57
C ALA A 126 6.64 3.72 3.63
N ARG A 127 7.81 3.79 3.03
CA ARG A 127 8.20 4.80 2.02
C ARG A 127 8.78 4.18 0.77
N TYR A 128 9.06 2.88 0.84
CA TYR A 128 9.61 2.08 -0.24
C TYR A 128 8.82 0.80 -0.41
N LEU A 129 8.64 0.41 -1.66
CA LEU A 129 8.17 -0.90 -2.06
C LEU A 129 9.19 -1.54 -2.99
N ARG A 130 9.33 -2.85 -2.92
CA ARG A 130 10.18 -3.61 -3.81
C ARG A 130 9.48 -4.89 -4.25
N PHE A 131 9.46 -5.12 -5.53
CA PHE A 131 8.98 -6.32 -6.20
C PHE A 131 10.21 -7.11 -6.61
N LEU A 132 10.56 -8.15 -5.86
CA LEU A 132 11.86 -8.83 -5.93
C LEU A 132 11.67 -10.30 -6.33
N TYR A 133 12.36 -10.75 -7.37
CA TYR A 133 12.54 -12.17 -7.64
C TYR A 133 13.68 -12.70 -6.77
N ALA A 134 13.33 -13.13 -5.54
CA ALA A 134 14.31 -13.42 -4.50
C ALA A 134 15.06 -14.72 -4.75
N GLU A 135 14.36 -15.76 -5.20
CA GLU A 135 14.95 -17.09 -5.45
C GLU A 135 14.39 -17.65 -6.74
N ARG A 136 15.27 -17.99 -7.67
CA ARG A 136 14.91 -18.60 -8.94
C ARG A 136 15.28 -20.07 -8.95
N VAL A 137 14.30 -20.92 -9.28
CA VAL A 137 14.54 -22.34 -9.61
C VAL A 137 14.41 -22.52 -11.11
N THR A 138 13.24 -22.21 -11.65
CA THR A 138 12.99 -22.18 -13.10
C THR A 138 11.90 -21.17 -13.41
N GLY A 139 11.84 -20.74 -14.67
CA GLY A 139 10.84 -19.80 -15.14
C GLY A 139 11.14 -18.38 -14.70
N ASN A 140 10.19 -17.50 -14.97
CA ASN A 140 10.31 -16.08 -14.79
C ASN A 140 9.05 -15.50 -14.17
N VAL A 141 9.12 -14.28 -13.70
CA VAL A 141 7.97 -13.51 -13.18
C VAL A 141 7.65 -12.41 -14.16
N GLY A 142 6.41 -12.36 -14.62
CA GLY A 142 5.86 -11.23 -15.36
C GLY A 142 5.17 -10.26 -14.42
N LEU A 143 5.49 -8.98 -14.52
CA LEU A 143 4.86 -7.89 -13.74
C LEU A 143 4.41 -6.77 -14.65
N ASP A 144 3.27 -6.14 -14.31
CA ASP A 144 2.76 -5.01 -15.05
C ASP A 144 1.82 -4.14 -14.22
N GLY A 145 1.53 -2.92 -14.69
CA GLY A 145 0.50 -2.04 -14.15
C GLY A 145 0.65 -1.79 -12.65
N ILE A 146 1.87 -1.52 -12.17
CA ILE A 146 2.10 -1.24 -10.76
C ILE A 146 1.55 0.14 -10.41
N SER A 147 0.67 0.22 -9.41
CA SER A 147 0.05 1.46 -8.94
C SER A 147 0.10 1.54 -7.43
N VAL A 148 0.53 2.68 -6.92
CA VAL A 148 0.56 3.03 -5.50
C VAL A 148 -0.43 4.18 -5.29
N ALA A 149 -1.57 3.89 -4.68
CA ALA A 149 -2.58 4.91 -4.37
C ALA A 149 -2.14 5.80 -3.21
N ALA A 150 -2.61 7.04 -3.18
CA ALA A 150 -2.46 7.87 -2.00
C ALA A 150 -3.28 7.31 -0.83
N PHE A 151 -2.80 7.50 0.39
CA PHE A 151 -3.58 7.21 1.57
C PHE A 151 -4.75 8.19 1.71
N VAL A 152 -5.93 7.65 1.93
CA VAL A 152 -7.12 8.44 2.21
C VAL A 152 -7.41 8.40 3.71
N TRP A 153 -7.45 9.56 4.34
CA TRP A 153 -7.81 9.66 5.75
C TRP A 153 -9.26 9.18 5.96
N PRO A 154 -9.54 8.41 7.04
CA PRO A 154 -10.88 7.94 7.31
C PRO A 154 -11.82 9.15 7.56
N GLN A 155 -12.96 9.14 6.90
CA GLN A 155 -13.99 10.15 7.04
C GLN A 155 -15.31 9.50 7.46
N ILE A 156 -16.06 10.15 8.34
CA ILE A 156 -17.43 9.73 8.65
C ILE A 156 -18.30 10.18 7.48
N GLY A 157 -18.79 9.23 6.69
CA GLY A 157 -19.62 9.47 5.52
C GLY A 157 -21.10 9.71 5.88
N SER A 158 -21.57 9.07 6.95
CA SER A 158 -22.94 9.27 7.44
C SER A 158 -23.06 9.06 8.95
N VAL A 159 -24.03 9.71 9.56
CA VAL A 159 -24.40 9.57 10.96
C VAL A 159 -25.91 9.39 11.04
N GLY A 160 -26.35 8.33 11.69
CA GLY A 160 -27.75 8.08 12.04
C GLY A 160 -27.93 8.08 13.55
N VAL A 161 -29.11 8.52 14.01
CA VAL A 161 -29.48 8.44 15.44
C VAL A 161 -30.85 7.79 15.55
N ALA A 162 -30.93 6.69 16.26
CA ALA A 162 -32.18 5.98 16.53
C ALA A 162 -32.10 5.23 17.86
N GLY A 163 -33.17 5.21 18.64
CA GLY A 163 -33.26 4.42 19.84
C GLY A 163 -32.19 4.71 20.92
N GLY A 164 -31.69 5.95 20.96
CA GLY A 164 -30.61 6.33 21.88
C GLY A 164 -29.20 5.87 21.43
N LEU A 165 -29.07 5.41 20.20
CA LEU A 165 -27.79 5.01 19.59
C LEU A 165 -27.41 5.95 18.46
N ALA A 166 -26.15 6.31 18.40
CA ALA A 166 -25.53 6.92 17.22
C ALA A 166 -24.86 5.83 16.39
N THR A 167 -25.18 5.79 15.09
CA THR A 167 -24.53 4.90 14.12
C THR A 167 -23.72 5.78 13.15
N LEU A 168 -22.42 5.51 13.05
CA LEU A 168 -21.49 6.24 12.21
C LEU A 168 -20.91 5.28 11.18
N VAL A 169 -20.91 5.68 9.93
CA VAL A 169 -20.38 4.87 8.83
C VAL A 169 -19.14 5.54 8.26
N VAL A 170 -18.04 4.82 8.23
CA VAL A 170 -16.82 5.17 7.48
C VAL A 170 -16.88 4.35 6.18
N PRO A 171 -17.11 4.97 5.03
CA PRO A 171 -17.42 4.25 3.79
C PRO A 171 -16.23 3.43 3.25
N GLU A 172 -15.02 3.84 3.58
CA GLU A 172 -13.79 3.18 3.10
C GLU A 172 -12.87 2.89 4.28
N SER A 173 -12.44 1.63 4.38
CA SER A 173 -11.43 1.21 5.34
C SER A 173 -10.36 0.38 4.65
N MET A 174 -9.12 0.44 5.14
CA MET A 174 -8.00 -0.28 4.55
C MET A 174 -7.64 -1.50 5.40
N PRO A 175 -7.51 -2.70 4.81
CA PRO A 175 -6.99 -3.86 5.52
C PRO A 175 -5.63 -3.60 6.17
N GLY A 176 -5.38 -4.24 7.31
CA GLY A 176 -4.15 -4.06 8.08
C GLY A 176 -4.08 -2.77 8.88
N ARG A 177 -5.13 -1.94 8.86
CA ARG A 177 -5.23 -0.72 9.67
C ARG A 177 -6.24 -0.90 10.79
N THR A 178 -6.03 -0.17 11.88
CA THR A 178 -6.95 -0.09 13.02
C THR A 178 -7.52 1.32 13.11
N TYR A 179 -8.82 1.42 13.18
CA TYR A 179 -9.55 2.68 13.27
C TYR A 179 -10.17 2.82 14.64
N TRP A 180 -9.96 3.97 15.29
CA TRP A 180 -10.60 4.33 16.54
C TRP A 180 -11.75 5.29 16.29
N LEU A 181 -12.94 4.95 16.79
CA LEU A 181 -13.98 5.94 17.04
C LEU A 181 -13.64 6.64 18.36
N GLU A 182 -13.58 7.95 18.33
CA GLU A 182 -13.33 8.79 19.50
C GLU A 182 -14.44 9.82 19.63
N HIS A 183 -14.76 10.19 20.87
CA HIS A 183 -15.71 11.27 21.11
C HIS A 183 -15.14 12.38 21.99
N ALA A 184 -15.76 13.55 21.90
CA ALA A 184 -15.58 14.68 22.83
C ALA A 184 -16.93 15.28 23.17
N ASP A 185 -17.13 15.65 24.42
CA ASP A 185 -18.37 16.29 24.86
C ASP A 185 -18.33 17.82 24.68
N ALA A 186 -17.16 18.40 24.43
CA ALA A 186 -16.95 19.81 24.10
C ALA A 186 -15.77 20.02 23.16
N LEU A 187 -15.86 21.01 22.28
CA LEU A 187 -14.77 21.47 21.40
C LEU A 187 -14.18 22.81 21.83
N THR A 188 -14.62 23.34 22.97
CA THR A 188 -14.21 24.68 23.47
C THR A 188 -12.85 24.65 24.18
N ASN A 189 -12.43 23.49 24.66
CA ASN A 189 -11.14 23.34 25.34
C ASN A 189 -10.03 23.14 24.30
N GLN A 190 -8.89 23.81 24.51
CA GLN A 190 -7.72 23.62 23.65
C GLN A 190 -6.54 23.11 24.51
N PRO A 191 -5.96 21.94 24.22
CA PRO A 191 -6.38 21.01 23.16
C PRO A 191 -7.70 20.28 23.48
N VAL A 192 -8.46 19.93 22.46
CA VAL A 192 -9.68 19.11 22.62
C VAL A 192 -9.29 17.73 23.13
N ILE A 193 -9.93 17.31 24.22
CA ILE A 193 -9.75 15.96 24.78
C ILE A 193 -10.68 14.99 24.06
N TRP A 194 -10.08 14.04 23.37
CA TRP A 194 -10.78 12.96 22.67
C TRP A 194 -10.68 11.67 23.47
N THR A 195 -11.81 11.06 23.74
CA THR A 195 -11.93 9.78 24.47
C THR A 195 -12.16 8.67 23.44
N PRO A 196 -11.33 7.62 23.42
CA PRO A 196 -11.57 6.48 22.53
C PRO A 196 -12.75 5.63 23.03
N ASP A 197 -13.67 5.30 22.13
CA ASP A 197 -14.83 4.43 22.39
C ASP A 197 -14.59 3.00 21.89
N TYR A 198 -14.28 2.86 20.59
CA TYR A 198 -14.15 1.58 19.92
C TYR A 198 -12.97 1.57 18.96
N ALA A 199 -12.38 0.38 18.81
CA ALA A 199 -11.44 0.08 17.75
C ALA A 199 -12.06 -0.94 16.79
N ALA A 200 -11.82 -0.76 15.49
CA ALA A 200 -12.21 -1.71 14.46
C ALA A 200 -11.07 -1.89 13.45
N ALA A 201 -10.86 -3.13 13.03
CA ALA A 201 -9.92 -3.43 11.96
C ALA A 201 -10.53 -3.10 10.60
N GLY A 202 -9.75 -2.47 9.73
CA GLY A 202 -10.12 -2.24 8.34
C GLY A 202 -10.18 -3.53 7.55
N SER A 203 -11.10 -3.59 6.59
CA SER A 203 -11.37 -4.81 5.81
C SER A 203 -11.62 -4.58 4.32
N ALA A 204 -11.27 -3.41 3.78
CA ALA A 204 -11.65 -2.94 2.44
C ALA A 204 -13.18 -2.78 2.23
N ALA A 205 -13.93 -2.77 3.33
CA ALA A 205 -15.38 -2.54 3.34
C ALA A 205 -15.72 -1.37 4.28
N PRO A 206 -16.92 -0.82 4.24
CA PRO A 206 -17.35 0.20 5.19
C PRO A 206 -17.25 -0.30 6.63
N LEU A 207 -16.80 0.57 7.54
CA LEU A 207 -16.88 0.33 8.98
C LEU A 207 -18.12 1.00 9.55
N VAL A 208 -18.83 0.27 10.41
CA VAL A 208 -19.99 0.77 11.12
C VAL A 208 -19.68 0.78 12.61
N PHE A 209 -19.69 1.97 13.20
CA PHE A 209 -19.54 2.16 14.62
C PHE A 209 -20.90 2.48 15.22
N THR A 210 -21.24 1.84 16.33
CA THR A 210 -22.46 2.14 17.07
C THR A 210 -22.10 2.55 18.48
N ASN A 211 -22.57 3.71 18.93
CA ASN A 211 -22.30 4.22 20.27
C ASN A 211 -23.58 4.65 20.96
N ALA A 212 -23.74 4.29 22.23
CA ALA A 212 -24.83 4.74 23.05
C ALA A 212 -24.73 6.25 23.32
N LEU A 213 -25.80 6.96 23.08
CA LEU A 213 -25.87 8.38 23.42
C LEU A 213 -26.16 8.55 24.90
N PRO A 214 -25.39 9.35 25.64
CA PRO A 214 -25.66 9.59 27.05
C PRO A 214 -26.97 10.36 27.19
N THR A 215 -27.81 9.93 28.11
CA THR A 215 -29.12 10.54 28.36
C THR A 215 -29.07 11.99 28.83
N ASN A 216 -27.94 12.40 29.40
CA ASN A 216 -27.77 13.73 30.03
C ASN A 216 -26.76 14.63 29.32
N ALA A 217 -26.16 14.22 28.19
CA ALA A 217 -25.27 15.08 27.44
C ALA A 217 -26.00 15.75 26.26
N PRO A 218 -26.05 17.08 26.22
CA PRO A 218 -26.76 17.81 25.17
C PRO A 218 -26.10 17.70 23.79
N LYS A 219 -24.80 17.36 23.77
CA LYS A 219 -23.99 17.29 22.54
C LYS A 219 -22.88 16.27 22.72
N ARG A 220 -22.54 15.58 21.63
CA ARG A 220 -21.35 14.75 21.52
C ARG A 220 -20.78 14.90 20.12
N PHE A 221 -19.46 15.09 20.04
CA PHE A 221 -18.72 15.19 18.79
C PHE A 221 -17.98 13.89 18.58
N TYR A 222 -17.87 13.45 17.35
CA TYR A 222 -17.18 12.22 16.98
C TYR A 222 -16.11 12.47 15.92
N ARG A 223 -15.03 11.72 16.01
CA ARG A 223 -14.06 11.58 14.94
C ARG A 223 -13.64 10.13 14.79
N VAL A 224 -13.14 9.78 13.62
CA VAL A 224 -12.45 8.51 13.38
C VAL A 224 -10.98 8.80 13.14
N ARG A 225 -10.12 8.07 13.83
CA ARG A 225 -8.67 8.19 13.72
C ARG A 225 -8.08 6.85 13.28
N ASP A 226 -7.14 6.88 12.33
CA ASP A 226 -6.25 5.75 12.07
C ASP A 226 -5.26 5.66 13.24
N ALA A 227 -5.28 4.54 13.92
CA ALA A 227 -4.44 4.26 15.09
C ALA A 227 -3.29 3.29 14.75
N THR A 228 -3.12 2.96 13.46
CA THR A 228 -2.02 2.10 13.02
C THR A 228 -0.70 2.85 13.24
N PRO A 229 0.26 2.26 13.97
CA PRO A 229 1.54 2.89 14.30
C PRO A 229 2.44 3.10 13.07
#